data_9993474425a1ab5ea62566a8026c8e8b
#
_entry.id   9993474425a1ab5ea62566a8026c8e8b
#
_cell.length_a   1.000
_cell.length_b   1.000
_cell.length_c   1.000
_cell.angle_alpha   90.00
_cell.angle_beta   90.00
_cell.angle_gamma   90.00
#
_symmetry.space_group_name_H-M   'P 1'
#
loop_
_entity.id
_entity.type
_entity.pdbx_description
1 polymer ?
#
loop_
_entity_poly.entity_id
_entity_poly.type
_entity_poly.pdbx_seq_one_letter_code
_entity_poly.pdbx_strand_id
1 'polypeptide(L)'
;MSDFVQQQSVECRFESSDSWVILSPIEQSIKRKIESVGTPLKDWDIQINYGIKTGFNDAFIINTEKRNEILDNCCSDEERTKTAELIRPILRGRDIKRYGYNWADLWLIATFPSRHYDIEMYPAVKAHLLSFGKERLEQTGKKYIINGEEIKARKKTSNKWFETQDSISYWDDFFKPKLFYADITQKLNFCRCDEVMFCNNTTYFITAKNPNILTHLERCLNTKLIDWYYRTLSVQLGENAVRMFSIYVLNIPIPNISDMPLATLYGLSESESRYIDNLP
;
A
#
# COMPACT_ATOMS: atom_id res chain seq x y z
N MET A 1 25.25 -41.33 11.61
CA MET A 1 24.93 -40.05 10.96
C MET A 1 26.25 -39.50 10.47
N SER A 2 26.36 -39.08 9.19
CA SER A 2 27.65 -38.66 8.66
C SER A 2 28.10 -37.34 9.34
N ASP A 3 29.42 -37.13 9.50
CA ASP A 3 30.00 -35.90 10.07
C ASP A 3 29.49 -34.63 9.34
N PHE A 4 29.18 -34.77 8.03
CA PHE A 4 28.58 -33.73 7.24
C PHE A 4 27.20 -33.29 7.77
N VAL A 5 26.33 -34.25 8.18
CA VAL A 5 25.00 -33.92 8.74
C VAL A 5 25.14 -33.24 10.10
N GLN A 6 26.08 -33.65 10.92
CA GLN A 6 26.35 -33.03 12.21
C GLN A 6 26.91 -31.61 12.08
N GLN A 7 27.78 -31.36 11.09
CA GLN A 7 28.38 -30.04 10.83
C GLN A 7 27.40 -29.05 10.18
N GLN A 8 26.38 -29.55 9.47
CA GLN A 8 25.38 -28.74 8.79
C GLN A 8 24.02 -28.68 9.51
N SER A 9 23.88 -29.38 10.64
CA SER A 9 22.65 -29.36 11.43
C SER A 9 22.51 -28.04 12.19
N VAL A 10 21.33 -27.44 12.12
CA VAL A 10 20.93 -26.25 12.88
C VAL A 10 19.88 -26.65 13.89
N GLU A 11 20.13 -26.40 15.18
CA GLU A 11 19.17 -26.62 16.24
C GLU A 11 18.12 -25.49 16.19
N CYS A 12 16.88 -25.84 15.83
CA CYS A 12 15.77 -24.90 15.78
C CYS A 12 14.86 -25.12 16.98
N ARG A 13 14.68 -24.10 17.82
CA ARG A 13 13.69 -24.10 18.90
C ARG A 13 12.50 -23.25 18.48
N PHE A 14 11.34 -23.87 18.37
CA PHE A 14 10.07 -23.22 18.04
C PHE A 14 9.29 -23.03 19.34
N GLU A 15 9.17 -21.78 19.80
CA GLU A 15 8.48 -21.44 21.05
C GLU A 15 7.01 -21.05 20.83
N SER A 16 6.58 -20.87 19.57
CA SER A 16 5.23 -20.46 19.23
C SER A 16 4.73 -21.16 17.94
N SER A 17 3.44 -21.03 17.66
CA SER A 17 2.80 -21.49 16.41
C SER A 17 3.02 -20.53 15.21
N ASP A 18 3.87 -19.52 15.36
CA ASP A 18 4.19 -18.55 14.32
C ASP A 18 4.97 -19.19 13.16
N SER A 19 5.08 -18.46 12.07
CA SER A 19 5.75 -18.92 10.84
C SER A 19 7.16 -19.49 11.13
N TRP A 20 7.36 -20.74 10.79
CA TRP A 20 8.64 -21.42 11.01
C TRP A 20 9.63 -21.03 9.92
N VAL A 21 10.59 -20.19 10.28
CA VAL A 21 11.72 -19.84 9.43
C VAL A 21 12.97 -20.46 10.01
N ILE A 22 13.64 -21.29 9.21
CA ILE A 22 14.93 -21.87 9.60
C ILE A 22 16.02 -20.81 9.38
N LEU A 23 16.57 -20.30 10.46
CA LEU A 23 17.62 -19.27 10.46
C LEU A 23 18.94 -19.87 10.91
N SER A 24 20.02 -19.49 10.25
CA SER A 24 21.39 -19.78 10.69
C SER A 24 21.70 -19.10 12.04
N PRO A 25 22.74 -19.53 12.79
CA PRO A 25 23.07 -18.91 14.08
C PRO A 25 23.31 -17.40 14.00
N ILE A 26 23.91 -16.90 12.93
CA ILE A 26 24.11 -15.45 12.71
C ILE A 26 22.80 -14.73 12.49
N GLU A 27 21.91 -15.29 11.70
CA GLU A 27 20.57 -14.74 11.45
C GLU A 27 19.71 -14.71 12.72
N GLN A 28 19.76 -15.77 13.53
CA GLN A 28 19.10 -15.80 14.84
C GLN A 28 19.64 -14.72 15.78
N SER A 29 20.95 -14.47 15.76
CA SER A 29 21.57 -13.40 16.56
C SER A 29 21.08 -12.03 16.10
N ILE A 30 21.09 -11.75 14.78
CA ILE A 30 20.61 -10.49 14.20
C ILE A 30 19.14 -10.28 14.55
N LYS A 31 18.29 -11.28 14.33
CA LYS A 31 16.84 -11.22 14.61
C LYS A 31 16.58 -10.87 16.09
N ARG A 32 17.23 -11.56 17.03
CA ARG A 32 17.10 -11.28 18.48
C ARG A 32 17.49 -9.84 18.83
N LYS A 33 18.57 -9.32 18.25
CA LYS A 33 19.01 -7.94 18.49
C LYS A 33 17.99 -6.92 17.99
N ILE A 34 17.45 -7.12 16.78
CA ILE A 34 16.40 -6.27 16.22
C ILE A 34 15.17 -6.26 17.15
N GLU A 35 14.72 -7.44 17.58
CA GLU A 35 13.52 -7.60 18.40
C GLU A 35 13.72 -7.10 19.85
N SER A 36 14.95 -7.12 20.38
CA SER A 36 15.25 -6.64 21.73
C SER A 36 15.36 -5.12 21.84
N VAL A 37 15.72 -4.44 20.75
CA VAL A 37 15.96 -2.98 20.73
C VAL A 37 14.79 -2.21 20.09
N GLY A 38 14.24 -2.77 19.03
CA GLY A 38 13.19 -2.09 18.27
C GLY A 38 11.81 -2.21 18.93
N THR A 39 11.00 -1.18 18.77
CA THR A 39 9.58 -1.18 19.14
C THR A 39 8.76 -1.55 17.90
N PRO A 40 7.90 -2.58 17.92
CA PRO A 40 7.03 -2.93 16.81
C PRO A 40 6.19 -1.75 16.36
N LEU A 41 6.00 -1.57 15.05
CA LEU A 41 5.24 -0.45 14.49
C LEU A 41 3.79 -0.38 15.00
N LYS A 42 3.20 -1.49 15.41
CA LYS A 42 1.85 -1.51 16.03
C LYS A 42 1.77 -0.73 17.33
N ASP A 43 2.92 -0.52 18.00
CA ASP A 43 3.02 0.20 19.27
C ASP A 43 3.44 1.67 19.06
N TRP A 44 3.61 2.10 17.80
CA TRP A 44 3.85 3.48 17.41
C TRP A 44 2.50 4.18 17.17
N ASP A 45 2.47 5.50 17.34
CA ASP A 45 1.27 6.34 17.09
C ASP A 45 1.06 6.57 15.58
N ILE A 46 0.85 5.47 14.86
CA ILE A 46 0.65 5.43 13.40
C ILE A 46 -0.65 4.70 13.04
N GLN A 47 -1.11 4.92 11.82
CA GLN A 47 -2.22 4.19 11.22
C GLN A 47 -1.82 3.71 9.82
N ILE A 48 -2.14 2.45 9.50
CA ILE A 48 -1.96 1.90 8.15
C ILE A 48 -3.31 1.73 7.50
N ASN A 49 -3.49 2.37 6.35
CA ASN A 49 -4.69 2.29 5.53
C ASN A 49 -4.38 1.58 4.20
N TYR A 50 -5.38 0.90 3.66
CA TYR A 50 -5.32 0.24 2.37
C TYR A 50 -5.78 1.18 1.25
N GLY A 51 -5.25 1.00 0.04
CA GLY A 51 -5.65 1.79 -1.11
C GLY A 51 -7.04 1.41 -1.66
N ILE A 52 -7.55 2.22 -2.53
CA ILE A 52 -8.94 2.27 -2.97
C ILE A 52 -9.25 1.16 -3.98
N LYS A 53 -10.32 0.39 -3.73
CA LYS A 53 -10.95 -0.47 -4.73
C LYS A 53 -12.10 0.25 -5.40
N THR A 54 -11.99 0.45 -6.70
CA THR A 54 -13.08 1.02 -7.49
C THR A 54 -14.12 -0.02 -7.91
N GLY A 55 -13.69 -1.29 -8.00
CA GLY A 55 -14.48 -2.38 -8.56
C GLY A 55 -14.49 -2.43 -10.08
N PHE A 56 -14.14 -1.32 -10.76
CA PHE A 56 -13.95 -1.24 -12.21
C PHE A 56 -13.02 -0.06 -12.55
N ASN A 57 -11.73 -0.32 -12.62
CA ASN A 57 -10.72 0.72 -12.76
C ASN A 57 -10.87 1.55 -14.03
N ASP A 58 -11.27 0.95 -15.16
CA ASP A 58 -11.35 1.65 -16.45
C ASP A 58 -12.33 2.83 -16.42
N ALA A 59 -13.38 2.76 -15.60
CA ALA A 59 -14.33 3.86 -15.45
C ALA A 59 -13.90 4.91 -14.43
N PHE A 60 -13.19 4.49 -13.38
CA PHE A 60 -12.89 5.35 -12.23
C PHE A 60 -11.45 5.88 -12.20
N ILE A 61 -10.52 5.25 -12.92
CA ILE A 61 -9.12 5.70 -12.99
C ILE A 61 -8.87 6.18 -14.41
N ILE A 62 -8.68 7.48 -14.56
CA ILE A 62 -8.55 8.17 -15.84
C ILE A 62 -7.18 8.84 -15.97
N ASN A 63 -6.75 9.13 -17.18
CA ASN A 63 -5.54 9.91 -17.43
C ASN A 63 -5.84 11.43 -17.40
N THR A 64 -4.80 12.25 -17.46
CA THR A 64 -4.94 13.72 -17.44
C THR A 64 -5.75 14.25 -18.63
N GLU A 65 -5.63 13.64 -19.80
CA GLU A 65 -6.39 14.03 -20.98
C GLU A 65 -7.90 13.84 -20.76
N LYS A 66 -8.31 12.65 -20.28
CA LYS A 66 -9.71 12.37 -19.96
C LYS A 66 -10.24 13.24 -18.81
N ARG A 67 -9.41 13.53 -17.80
CA ARG A 67 -9.77 14.47 -16.74
C ARG A 67 -10.08 15.84 -17.30
N ASN A 68 -9.25 16.36 -18.20
CA ASN A 68 -9.44 17.68 -18.80
C ASN A 68 -10.69 17.68 -19.69
N GLU A 69 -10.92 16.63 -20.48
CA GLU A 69 -12.15 16.46 -21.27
C GLU A 69 -13.42 16.52 -20.38
N ILE A 70 -13.44 15.82 -19.23
CA ILE A 70 -14.55 15.86 -18.29
C ILE A 70 -14.74 17.29 -17.75
N LEU A 71 -13.66 17.97 -17.37
CA LEU A 71 -13.72 19.34 -16.86
C LEU A 71 -14.22 20.34 -17.91
N ASP A 72 -13.85 20.16 -19.18
CA ASP A 72 -14.27 21.02 -20.27
C ASP A 72 -15.74 20.78 -20.67
N ASN A 73 -16.28 19.61 -20.36
CA ASN A 73 -17.70 19.26 -20.56
C ASN A 73 -18.61 19.69 -19.40
N CYS A 74 -18.07 20.31 -18.34
CA CYS A 74 -18.89 20.86 -17.26
C CYS A 74 -19.75 22.04 -17.76
N CYS A 75 -21.03 22.06 -17.39
CA CYS A 75 -22.01 23.04 -17.86
C CYS A 75 -21.85 24.41 -17.15
N SER A 76 -21.13 24.50 -16.05
CA SER A 76 -20.90 25.73 -15.28
C SER A 76 -19.57 25.73 -14.55
N ASP A 77 -19.07 26.89 -14.17
CA ASP A 77 -17.86 27.03 -13.35
C ASP A 77 -18.02 26.38 -11.97
N GLU A 78 -19.24 26.38 -11.43
CA GLU A 78 -19.54 25.71 -10.16
C GLU A 78 -19.39 24.20 -10.29
N GLU A 79 -19.97 23.60 -11.34
CA GLU A 79 -19.80 22.16 -11.63
C GLU A 79 -18.31 21.84 -11.85
N ARG A 80 -17.62 22.65 -12.65
CA ARG A 80 -16.18 22.46 -12.95
C ARG A 80 -15.34 22.44 -11.68
N THR A 81 -15.58 23.37 -10.76
CA THR A 81 -14.86 23.45 -9.48
C THR A 81 -15.11 22.20 -8.63
N LYS A 82 -16.37 21.81 -8.43
CA LYS A 82 -16.75 20.61 -7.69
C LYS A 82 -16.19 19.34 -8.33
N THR A 83 -16.23 19.26 -9.66
CA THR A 83 -15.67 18.11 -10.42
C THR A 83 -14.15 18.03 -10.28
N ALA A 84 -13.44 19.17 -10.31
CA ALA A 84 -12.00 19.20 -10.08
C ALA A 84 -11.62 18.74 -8.66
N GLU A 85 -12.47 19.03 -7.67
CA GLU A 85 -12.30 18.55 -6.29
C GLU A 85 -12.66 17.07 -6.14
N LEU A 86 -13.56 16.53 -6.94
CA LEU A 86 -13.93 15.12 -6.93
C LEU A 86 -12.85 14.24 -7.57
N ILE A 87 -12.13 14.76 -8.57
CA ILE A 87 -11.10 13.99 -9.31
C ILE A 87 -9.74 14.22 -8.67
N ARG A 88 -9.15 13.17 -8.10
CA ARG A 88 -7.93 13.21 -7.28
C ARG A 88 -6.77 12.46 -7.92
N PRO A 89 -5.51 12.93 -7.79
CA PRO A 89 -4.36 12.18 -8.28
C PRO A 89 -4.22 10.86 -7.53
N ILE A 90 -3.84 9.78 -8.24
CA ILE A 90 -3.75 8.43 -7.67
C ILE A 90 -2.46 7.73 -8.05
N LEU A 91 -1.85 7.02 -7.07
CA LEU A 91 -0.69 6.14 -7.26
C LEU A 91 -1.13 4.67 -7.29
N ARG A 92 -0.36 3.88 -8.03
CA ARG A 92 -0.41 2.41 -8.02
C ARG A 92 0.85 1.88 -7.34
N GLY A 93 0.83 0.64 -6.87
CA GLY A 93 2.01 0.01 -6.23
C GLY A 93 3.28 0.08 -7.09
N ARG A 94 3.17 -0.11 -8.42
CA ARG A 94 4.32 -0.03 -9.35
C ARG A 94 4.92 1.37 -9.52
N ASP A 95 4.19 2.40 -9.15
CA ASP A 95 4.63 3.79 -9.24
C ASP A 95 5.54 4.16 -8.06
N ILE A 96 5.52 3.38 -6.97
CA ILE A 96 6.30 3.61 -5.75
C ILE A 96 7.74 3.16 -5.95
N LYS A 97 8.67 4.00 -5.55
CA LYS A 97 10.11 3.76 -5.55
C LYS A 97 10.68 4.03 -4.16
N ARG A 98 11.90 3.58 -3.91
CA ARG A 98 12.60 3.93 -2.67
C ARG A 98 12.84 5.44 -2.63
N TYR A 99 12.34 6.09 -1.57
CA TYR A 99 12.40 7.53 -1.32
C TYR A 99 11.63 8.41 -2.31
N GLY A 100 10.72 7.85 -3.13
CA GLY A 100 9.95 8.63 -4.07
C GLY A 100 8.94 7.81 -4.87
N TYR A 101 8.31 8.43 -5.85
CA TYR A 101 7.36 7.78 -6.75
C TYR A 101 7.43 8.38 -8.16
N ASN A 102 7.06 7.59 -9.15
CA ASN A 102 6.88 8.03 -10.53
C ASN A 102 5.38 8.07 -10.82
N TRP A 103 4.75 9.23 -10.63
CA TRP A 103 3.34 9.38 -10.93
C TRP A 103 3.08 9.20 -12.44
N ALA A 104 2.08 8.41 -12.78
CA ALA A 104 1.77 8.04 -14.16
C ALA A 104 0.63 8.92 -14.75
N ASP A 105 0.45 10.14 -14.24
CA ASP A 105 -0.58 11.09 -14.63
C ASP A 105 -2.01 10.50 -14.58
N LEU A 106 -2.26 9.68 -13.55
CA LEU A 106 -3.55 9.04 -13.31
C LEU A 106 -4.34 9.75 -12.22
N TRP A 107 -5.64 9.77 -12.43
CA TRP A 107 -6.62 10.44 -11.59
C TRP A 107 -7.76 9.49 -11.23
N LEU A 108 -8.25 9.59 -10.00
CA LEU A 108 -9.39 8.85 -9.48
C LEU A 108 -10.64 9.73 -9.47
N ILE A 109 -11.74 9.24 -10.02
CA ILE A 109 -13.06 9.77 -9.74
C ILE A 109 -13.47 9.25 -8.37
N ALA A 110 -13.36 10.11 -7.34
CA ALA A 110 -13.38 9.73 -5.92
C ALA A 110 -14.81 9.76 -5.33
N THR A 111 -15.76 9.08 -5.99
CA THR A 111 -17.15 8.99 -5.54
C THR A 111 -17.32 7.95 -4.42
N PHE A 112 -16.78 8.24 -3.23
CA PHE A 112 -16.86 7.31 -2.10
C PHE A 112 -18.25 7.26 -1.48
N PRO A 113 -18.77 6.06 -1.14
CA PRO A 113 -20.06 5.89 -0.49
C PRO A 113 -20.20 6.71 0.80
N SER A 114 -19.13 6.80 1.59
CA SER A 114 -19.12 7.56 2.85
C SER A 114 -19.27 9.08 2.69
N ARG A 115 -19.10 9.60 1.48
CA ARG A 115 -19.23 11.04 1.16
C ARG A 115 -20.61 11.43 0.68
N HIS A 116 -21.49 10.45 0.40
CA HIS A 116 -22.90 10.65 0.04
C HIS A 116 -23.11 11.63 -1.13
N TYR A 117 -22.27 11.51 -2.18
CA TYR A 117 -22.39 12.36 -3.35
C TYR A 117 -23.76 12.19 -4.05
N ASP A 118 -24.30 13.29 -4.55
CA ASP A 118 -25.38 13.28 -5.52
C ASP A 118 -24.78 13.40 -6.93
N ILE A 119 -24.85 12.35 -7.72
CA ILE A 119 -24.25 12.31 -9.06
C ILE A 119 -24.92 13.31 -10.03
N GLU A 120 -26.15 13.73 -9.75
CA GLU A 120 -26.85 14.73 -10.57
C GLU A 120 -26.18 16.12 -10.49
N MET A 121 -25.39 16.37 -9.43
CA MET A 121 -24.59 17.58 -9.28
C MET A 121 -23.28 17.55 -10.07
N TYR A 122 -23.00 16.45 -10.77
CA TYR A 122 -21.78 16.20 -11.56
C TYR A 122 -22.12 15.61 -12.94
N PRO A 123 -22.90 16.35 -13.78
CA PRO A 123 -23.38 15.85 -15.08
C PRO A 123 -22.28 15.33 -16.00
N ALA A 124 -21.13 16.00 -16.08
CA ALA A 124 -19.99 15.56 -16.90
C ALA A 124 -19.38 14.24 -16.40
N VAL A 125 -19.22 14.05 -15.09
CA VAL A 125 -18.78 12.79 -14.48
C VAL A 125 -19.82 11.69 -14.70
N LYS A 126 -21.10 11.99 -14.51
CA LYS A 126 -22.21 11.07 -14.77
C LYS A 126 -22.19 10.55 -16.21
N ALA A 127 -22.05 11.45 -17.18
CA ALA A 127 -21.97 11.11 -18.60
C ALA A 127 -20.77 10.21 -18.90
N HIS A 128 -19.59 10.53 -18.35
CA HIS A 128 -18.40 9.70 -18.48
C HIS A 128 -18.64 8.28 -17.91
N LEU A 129 -19.14 8.16 -16.69
CA LEU A 129 -19.39 6.85 -16.07
C LEU A 129 -20.43 6.05 -16.88
N LEU A 130 -21.54 6.69 -17.32
CA LEU A 130 -22.57 6.02 -18.11
C LEU A 130 -22.08 5.54 -19.49
N SER A 131 -21.02 6.11 -20.03
CA SER A 131 -20.43 5.63 -21.30
C SER A 131 -19.90 4.18 -21.23
N PHE A 132 -19.67 3.65 -20.02
CA PHE A 132 -19.28 2.25 -19.78
C PHE A 132 -20.47 1.28 -19.65
N GLY A 133 -21.70 1.80 -19.66
CA GLY A 133 -22.93 1.05 -19.41
C GLY A 133 -23.25 0.94 -17.91
N LYS A 134 -24.47 1.34 -17.54
CA LYS A 134 -24.91 1.35 -16.14
C LYS A 134 -24.88 -0.06 -15.51
N GLU A 135 -25.28 -1.08 -16.26
CA GLU A 135 -25.34 -2.47 -15.84
C GLU A 135 -23.96 -2.99 -15.42
N ARG A 136 -22.90 -2.57 -16.12
CA ARG A 136 -21.52 -2.91 -15.78
C ARG A 136 -21.05 -2.23 -14.49
N LEU A 137 -21.54 -1.02 -14.25
CA LEU A 137 -21.18 -0.23 -13.07
C LEU A 137 -22.01 -0.60 -11.83
N GLU A 138 -23.14 -1.25 -11.98
CA GLU A 138 -23.94 -1.69 -10.84
C GLU A 138 -23.17 -2.65 -9.92
N GLN A 139 -23.44 -2.55 -8.63
CA GLN A 139 -22.78 -3.37 -7.60
C GLN A 139 -23.70 -4.50 -7.15
N THR A 140 -24.20 -5.27 -8.11
CA THR A 140 -25.17 -6.37 -7.90
C THR A 140 -24.54 -7.76 -7.94
N GLY A 141 -23.34 -7.88 -8.53
CA GLY A 141 -22.67 -9.16 -8.82
C GLY A 141 -23.35 -9.98 -9.90
N LYS A 142 -24.41 -9.46 -10.57
CA LYS A 142 -25.17 -10.14 -11.60
C LYS A 142 -24.44 -10.15 -12.94
N LYS A 143 -24.88 -11.06 -13.82
CA LYS A 143 -24.52 -11.08 -15.22
C LYS A 143 -25.69 -10.57 -16.03
N TYR A 144 -25.43 -9.77 -17.04
CA TYR A 144 -26.39 -9.22 -17.99
C TYR A 144 -25.99 -9.66 -19.40
N ILE A 145 -26.97 -9.87 -20.26
CA ILE A 145 -26.72 -10.08 -21.70
C ILE A 145 -27.17 -8.80 -22.40
N ILE A 146 -26.24 -8.07 -23.00
CA ILE A 146 -26.49 -6.82 -23.71
C ILE A 146 -25.90 -6.98 -25.12
N ASN A 147 -26.75 -6.82 -26.14
CA ASN A 147 -26.37 -7.00 -27.55
C ASN A 147 -25.68 -8.35 -27.85
N GLY A 148 -26.07 -9.42 -27.12
CA GLY A 148 -25.50 -10.76 -27.29
C GLY A 148 -24.19 -11.01 -26.53
N GLU A 149 -23.64 -10.03 -25.81
CA GLU A 149 -22.45 -10.16 -24.99
C GLU A 149 -22.80 -10.29 -23.50
N GLU A 150 -22.09 -11.17 -22.78
CA GLU A 150 -22.22 -11.31 -21.33
C GLU A 150 -21.41 -10.20 -20.64
N ILE A 151 -22.10 -9.32 -19.92
CA ILE A 151 -21.51 -8.26 -19.11
C ILE A 151 -21.67 -8.62 -17.64
N LYS A 152 -20.58 -8.65 -16.90
CA LYS A 152 -20.59 -8.87 -15.44
C LYS A 152 -20.58 -7.54 -14.70
N ALA A 153 -21.59 -7.33 -13.86
CA ALA A 153 -21.63 -6.23 -12.90
C ALA A 153 -20.51 -6.34 -11.84
N ARG A 154 -20.17 -5.23 -11.20
CA ARG A 154 -19.24 -5.21 -10.07
C ARG A 154 -19.72 -6.09 -8.91
N LYS A 155 -18.80 -6.47 -8.02
CA LYS A 155 -19.10 -7.28 -6.81
C LYS A 155 -20.30 -6.68 -6.07
N LYS A 156 -21.17 -7.55 -5.53
CA LYS A 156 -22.36 -7.13 -4.78
C LYS A 156 -21.98 -6.35 -3.53
N THR A 157 -22.53 -5.15 -3.39
CA THR A 157 -22.49 -4.28 -2.22
C THR A 157 -23.84 -3.58 -2.07
N SER A 158 -23.98 -2.67 -1.10
CA SER A 158 -25.12 -1.76 -0.97
C SER A 158 -24.90 -0.40 -1.65
N ASN A 159 -23.73 -0.20 -2.27
CA ASN A 159 -23.34 1.08 -2.86
C ASN A 159 -24.07 1.33 -4.19
N LYS A 160 -24.17 2.62 -4.57
CA LYS A 160 -24.76 3.04 -5.83
C LYS A 160 -23.83 2.73 -7.01
N TRP A 161 -24.39 2.69 -8.22
CA TRP A 161 -23.67 2.35 -9.44
C TRP A 161 -22.50 3.30 -9.76
N PHE A 162 -22.53 4.55 -9.33
CA PHE A 162 -21.50 5.56 -9.55
C PHE A 162 -20.48 5.65 -8.39
N GLU A 163 -20.70 4.95 -7.29
CA GLU A 163 -19.79 4.95 -6.14
C GLU A 163 -18.66 3.93 -6.30
N THR A 164 -17.52 4.18 -5.68
CA THR A 164 -16.43 3.20 -5.58
C THR A 164 -16.89 1.96 -4.82
N GLN A 165 -16.18 0.84 -4.97
CA GLN A 165 -16.60 -0.43 -4.36
C GLN A 165 -16.47 -0.42 -2.85
N ASP A 166 -15.37 0.13 -2.32
CA ASP A 166 -15.12 0.15 -0.88
C ASP A 166 -15.57 1.48 -0.29
N SER A 167 -16.22 1.39 0.87
CA SER A 167 -16.52 2.56 1.69
C SER A 167 -15.25 2.97 2.44
N ILE A 168 -14.78 4.20 2.21
CA ILE A 168 -13.55 4.74 2.79
C ILE A 168 -13.92 5.63 3.98
N SER A 169 -13.53 5.23 5.21
CA SER A 169 -13.72 6.01 6.43
C SER A 169 -12.56 6.96 6.73
N TYR A 170 -11.41 6.76 6.07
CA TYR A 170 -10.16 7.51 6.25
C TYR A 170 -9.89 8.52 5.13
N TRP A 171 -10.93 9.20 4.64
CA TRP A 171 -10.82 10.24 3.61
C TRP A 171 -9.77 11.30 3.96
N ASP A 172 -9.78 11.79 5.20
CA ASP A 172 -8.91 12.88 5.64
C ASP A 172 -7.43 12.48 5.70
N ASP A 173 -7.13 11.20 5.76
CA ASP A 173 -5.75 10.70 5.80
C ASP A 173 -5.03 10.86 4.45
N PHE A 174 -5.76 10.96 3.33
CA PHE A 174 -5.17 11.24 2.03
C PHE A 174 -4.61 12.66 1.90
N PHE A 175 -5.03 13.57 2.78
CA PHE A 175 -4.58 14.97 2.81
C PHE A 175 -3.41 15.21 3.79
N LYS A 176 -3.06 14.20 4.61
CA LYS A 176 -1.95 14.26 5.55
C LYS A 176 -0.64 13.80 4.90
N PRO A 177 0.50 14.21 5.45
CA PRO A 177 1.78 13.55 5.17
C PRO A 177 1.68 12.05 5.43
N LYS A 178 2.24 11.23 4.53
CA LYS A 178 2.12 9.78 4.57
C LYS A 178 3.31 9.07 3.96
N LEU A 179 3.50 7.78 4.31
CA LEU A 179 4.41 6.88 3.62
C LEU A 179 3.60 5.89 2.79
N PHE A 180 3.85 5.84 1.49
CA PHE A 180 3.30 4.81 0.62
C PHE A 180 4.20 3.59 0.54
N TYR A 181 3.60 2.40 0.40
CA TYR A 181 4.29 1.16 0.03
C TYR A 181 3.37 0.25 -0.80
N ALA A 182 3.97 -0.59 -1.66
CA ALA A 182 3.22 -1.50 -2.53
C ALA A 182 2.76 -2.75 -1.78
N ASP A 183 1.59 -3.33 -2.15
CA ASP A 183 1.08 -4.62 -1.63
C ASP A 183 2.02 -5.80 -1.96
N ILE A 184 2.67 -5.77 -3.12
CA ILE A 184 3.63 -6.78 -3.54
C ILE A 184 4.89 -6.06 -4.03
N THR A 185 6.05 -6.49 -3.55
CA THR A 185 7.34 -5.91 -3.94
C THR A 185 8.46 -6.94 -3.92
N GLN A 186 9.51 -6.69 -4.72
CA GLN A 186 10.74 -7.47 -4.69
C GLN A 186 11.74 -6.94 -3.65
N LYS A 187 11.72 -5.65 -3.36
CA LYS A 187 12.52 -4.99 -2.32
C LYS A 187 11.61 -4.00 -1.60
N LEU A 188 11.79 -3.83 -0.30
CA LEU A 188 11.01 -2.86 0.44
C LEU A 188 11.25 -1.45 -0.13
N ASN A 189 10.16 -0.82 -0.51
CA ASN A 189 10.15 0.54 -1.06
C ASN A 189 9.07 1.34 -0.36
N PHE A 190 9.51 2.25 0.49
CA PHE A 190 8.65 3.22 1.14
C PHE A 190 8.98 4.60 0.60
N CYS A 191 7.97 5.41 0.33
CA CYS A 191 8.18 6.79 -0.08
C CYS A 191 7.26 7.74 0.67
N ARG A 192 7.85 8.82 1.18
CA ARG A 192 7.12 9.91 1.80
C ARG A 192 6.44 10.77 0.74
N CYS A 193 5.21 11.13 1.02
CA CYS A 193 4.42 12.06 0.22
C CYS A 193 3.72 13.04 1.16
N ASP A 194 4.02 14.32 1.03
CA ASP A 194 3.41 15.39 1.82
C ASP A 194 2.26 16.07 1.07
N GLU A 195 2.07 15.72 -0.19
CA GLU A 195 1.03 16.25 -1.07
C GLU A 195 -0.27 15.45 -0.94
N VAL A 196 -1.36 16.05 -1.45
CA VAL A 196 -2.64 15.35 -1.60
C VAL A 196 -2.49 14.29 -2.68
N MET A 197 -2.40 13.04 -2.28
CA MET A 197 -2.22 11.91 -3.17
C MET A 197 -3.02 10.71 -2.67
N PHE A 198 -3.82 10.14 -3.55
CA PHE A 198 -4.58 8.92 -3.31
C PHE A 198 -3.80 7.68 -3.79
N CYS A 199 -4.25 6.49 -3.44
CA CYS A 199 -3.65 5.27 -3.93
C CYS A 199 -4.70 4.18 -4.20
N ASN A 200 -4.40 3.32 -5.17
CA ASN A 200 -5.28 2.21 -5.50
C ASN A 200 -5.00 0.98 -4.62
N ASN A 201 -5.81 -0.04 -4.76
CA ASN A 201 -5.77 -1.31 -4.02
C ASN A 201 -4.50 -2.17 -4.19
N THR A 202 -3.49 -1.69 -4.88
CA THR A 202 -2.14 -2.31 -4.93
C THR A 202 -1.14 -1.62 -4.01
N THR A 203 -1.63 -0.76 -3.13
CA THR A 203 -0.83 0.14 -2.29
C THR A 203 -1.45 0.24 -0.91
N TYR A 204 -0.59 0.42 0.09
CA TYR A 204 -0.94 0.86 1.43
C TYR A 204 -0.29 2.21 1.72
N PHE A 205 -0.78 2.90 2.73
CA PHE A 205 -0.10 4.10 3.23
C PHE A 205 -0.18 4.19 4.75
N ILE A 206 0.87 4.77 5.33
CA ILE A 206 1.04 4.98 6.76
C ILE A 206 0.90 6.46 7.04
N THR A 207 0.01 6.84 7.93
CA THR A 207 -0.07 8.17 8.53
C THR A 207 0.38 8.12 9.98
N ALA A 208 0.78 9.27 10.53
CA ALA A 208 1.21 9.38 11.92
C ALA A 208 0.58 10.61 12.56
N LYS A 209 0.34 10.54 13.86
CA LYS A 209 -0.12 11.70 14.64
C LYS A 209 0.93 12.82 14.64
N ASN A 210 2.21 12.43 14.77
CA ASN A 210 3.34 13.32 14.55
C ASN A 210 4.00 13.03 13.20
N PRO A 211 3.80 13.85 12.15
CA PRO A 211 4.35 13.59 10.81
C PRO A 211 5.88 13.52 10.75
N ASN A 212 6.58 14.09 11.73
CA ASN A 212 8.05 14.08 11.74
C ASN A 212 8.63 12.67 11.88
N ILE A 213 7.89 11.72 12.48
CA ILE A 213 8.33 10.34 12.59
C ILE A 213 8.37 9.63 11.22
N LEU A 214 7.61 10.08 10.22
CA LEU A 214 7.55 9.46 8.90
C LEU A 214 8.92 9.47 8.21
N THR A 215 9.72 10.52 8.39
CA THR A 215 11.10 10.59 7.84
C THR A 215 11.99 9.51 8.47
N HIS A 216 11.88 9.33 9.78
CA HIS A 216 12.62 8.28 10.47
C HIS A 216 12.17 6.88 9.99
N LEU A 217 10.87 6.65 9.91
CA LEU A 217 10.32 5.39 9.41
C LEU A 217 10.75 5.11 7.97
N GLU A 218 10.68 6.10 7.07
CA GLU A 218 11.13 5.96 5.69
C GLU A 218 12.59 5.52 5.60
N ARG A 219 13.47 6.19 6.38
CA ARG A 219 14.88 5.85 6.44
C ARG A 219 15.10 4.42 6.92
N CYS A 220 14.44 4.02 8.02
CA CYS A 220 14.60 2.70 8.61
C CYS A 220 14.05 1.58 7.71
N LEU A 221 12.82 1.75 7.23
CA LEU A 221 12.09 0.74 6.45
C LEU A 221 12.72 0.48 5.07
N ASN A 222 13.47 1.43 4.55
CA ASN A 222 14.17 1.30 3.27
C ASN A 222 15.56 0.67 3.37
N THR A 223 15.98 0.18 4.54
CA THR A 223 17.29 -0.46 4.70
C THR A 223 17.27 -1.93 4.30
N LYS A 224 18.42 -2.44 3.87
CA LYS A 224 18.62 -3.86 3.56
C LYS A 224 18.40 -4.75 4.78
N LEU A 225 18.75 -4.25 5.98
CA LEU A 225 18.53 -4.93 7.25
C LEU A 225 17.05 -5.17 7.53
N ILE A 226 16.22 -4.17 7.34
CA ILE A 226 14.75 -4.28 7.54
C ILE A 226 14.09 -5.07 6.41
N ASP A 227 14.58 -4.98 5.17
CA ASP A 227 14.11 -5.84 4.08
C ASP A 227 14.37 -7.32 4.39
N TRP A 228 15.58 -7.67 4.84
CA TRP A 228 15.89 -9.02 5.30
C TRP A 228 15.00 -9.46 6.47
N TYR A 229 14.88 -8.61 7.51
CA TYR A 229 14.05 -8.93 8.67
C TYR A 229 12.58 -9.16 8.27
N TYR A 230 12.02 -8.30 7.44
CA TYR A 230 10.64 -8.44 6.95
C TYR A 230 10.40 -9.79 6.26
N ARG A 231 11.37 -10.28 5.50
CA ARG A 231 11.29 -11.61 4.84
C ARG A 231 11.24 -12.77 5.83
N THR A 232 11.67 -12.57 7.05
CA THR A 232 11.50 -13.57 8.12
C THR A 232 10.09 -13.58 8.72
N LEU A 233 9.29 -12.54 8.48
CA LEU A 233 7.92 -12.39 9.00
C LEU A 233 6.84 -12.74 7.98
N SER A 234 7.08 -12.43 6.71
CA SER A 234 6.05 -12.43 5.68
C SER A 234 6.08 -13.67 4.78
N VAL A 235 4.94 -13.91 4.12
CA VAL A 235 4.85 -14.94 3.09
C VAL A 235 5.59 -14.48 1.84
N GLN A 236 6.54 -15.30 1.37
CA GLN A 236 7.24 -15.09 0.12
C GLN A 236 6.35 -15.49 -1.06
N LEU A 237 6.43 -14.74 -2.15
CA LEU A 237 5.74 -14.98 -3.41
C LEU A 237 6.78 -15.32 -4.49
N GLY A 238 6.90 -16.61 -4.84
CA GLY A 238 7.96 -17.07 -5.72
C GLY A 238 9.35 -16.84 -5.12
N GLU A 239 10.35 -16.62 -5.96
CA GLU A 239 11.76 -16.56 -5.52
C GLU A 239 12.13 -15.23 -4.82
N ASN A 240 11.54 -14.10 -5.23
CA ASN A 240 12.06 -12.78 -4.85
C ASN A 240 11.01 -11.80 -4.32
N ALA A 241 9.71 -12.04 -4.54
CA ALA A 241 8.68 -11.11 -4.11
C ALA A 241 8.13 -11.45 -2.72
N VAL A 242 7.69 -10.42 -2.00
CA VAL A 242 7.02 -10.55 -0.71
C VAL A 242 5.69 -9.80 -0.74
N ARG A 243 4.76 -10.28 0.05
CA ARG A 243 3.48 -9.62 0.26
C ARG A 243 3.55 -8.73 1.49
N MET A 244 3.19 -7.45 1.30
CA MET A 244 3.33 -6.40 2.30
C MET A 244 2.02 -6.15 3.07
N PHE A 245 1.40 -7.22 3.60
CA PHE A 245 0.21 -7.05 4.44
C PHE A 245 0.51 -6.21 5.68
N SER A 246 -0.43 -5.32 6.02
CA SER A 246 -0.30 -4.43 7.19
C SER A 246 -0.04 -5.19 8.49
N ILE A 247 -0.61 -6.40 8.65
CA ILE A 247 -0.39 -7.25 9.84
C ILE A 247 1.08 -7.62 10.04
N TYR A 248 1.86 -7.82 8.97
CA TYR A 248 3.29 -8.08 9.06
C TYR A 248 4.10 -6.80 9.19
N VAL A 249 3.73 -5.74 8.45
CA VAL A 249 4.39 -4.43 8.54
C VAL A 249 4.30 -3.88 9.96
N LEU A 250 3.15 -4.02 10.62
CA LEU A 250 2.95 -3.60 12.02
C LEU A 250 3.84 -4.33 13.03
N ASN A 251 4.41 -5.47 12.68
CA ASN A 251 5.32 -6.21 13.55
C ASN A 251 6.81 -5.90 13.29
N ILE A 252 7.16 -4.99 12.38
CA ILE A 252 8.55 -4.57 12.17
C ILE A 252 9.00 -3.75 13.38
N PRO A 253 10.05 -4.19 14.12
CA PRO A 253 10.58 -3.44 15.26
C PRO A 253 11.48 -2.32 14.76
N ILE A 254 11.15 -1.07 15.06
CA ILE A 254 11.93 0.10 14.68
C ILE A 254 12.53 0.74 15.95
N PRO A 255 13.82 1.11 15.97
CA PRO A 255 14.43 1.75 17.12
C PRO A 255 13.94 3.19 17.26
N ASN A 256 14.11 3.76 18.45
CA ASN A 256 13.80 5.17 18.70
C ASN A 256 14.51 6.10 17.71
N ILE A 257 13.91 7.28 17.50
CA ILE A 257 14.43 8.29 16.58
C ILE A 257 15.88 8.64 16.92
N SER A 258 16.76 8.44 15.95
CA SER A 258 18.19 8.71 16.06
C SER A 258 18.81 8.86 14.67
N ASP A 259 19.89 9.63 14.55
CA ASP A 259 20.65 9.79 13.31
C ASP A 259 21.73 8.69 13.11
N MET A 260 21.92 7.85 14.12
CA MET A 260 22.89 6.74 14.04
C MET A 260 22.46 5.69 12.99
N PRO A 261 23.42 5.00 12.36
CA PRO A 261 23.13 3.86 11.49
C PRO A 261 22.33 2.77 12.22
N LEU A 262 21.39 2.13 11.55
CA LEU A 262 20.53 1.10 12.14
C LEU A 262 21.33 -0.09 12.71
N ALA A 263 22.38 -0.53 12.01
CA ALA A 263 23.25 -1.59 12.50
C ALA A 263 23.82 -1.26 13.89
N THR A 264 24.23 -0.01 14.09
CA THR A 264 24.75 0.47 15.39
C THR A 264 23.64 0.53 16.44
N LEU A 265 22.46 1.05 16.08
CA LEU A 265 21.32 1.14 16.99
C LEU A 265 20.88 -0.24 17.51
N TYR A 266 20.86 -1.25 16.63
CA TYR A 266 20.55 -2.63 17.01
C TYR A 266 21.73 -3.37 17.65
N GLY A 267 22.91 -2.75 17.76
CA GLY A 267 24.11 -3.38 18.34
C GLY A 267 24.65 -4.55 17.50
N LEU A 268 24.55 -4.47 16.17
CA LEU A 268 25.10 -5.50 15.28
C LEU A 268 26.63 -5.46 15.34
N SER A 269 27.26 -6.64 15.37
CA SER A 269 28.69 -6.78 15.20
C SER A 269 29.10 -6.52 13.75
N GLU A 270 30.40 -6.34 13.52
CA GLU A 270 30.93 -6.16 12.17
C GLU A 270 30.66 -7.37 11.27
N SER A 271 30.73 -8.58 11.80
CA SER A 271 30.39 -9.80 11.05
C SER A 271 28.94 -9.90 10.67
N GLU A 272 28.02 -9.49 11.56
CA GLU A 272 26.58 -9.45 11.30
C GLU A 272 26.23 -8.37 10.28
N SER A 273 26.83 -7.19 10.36
CA SER A 273 26.65 -6.12 9.38
C SER A 273 27.15 -6.55 8.00
N ARG A 274 28.33 -7.13 7.90
CA ARG A 274 28.86 -7.69 6.63
C ARG A 274 27.97 -8.80 6.07
N TYR A 275 27.39 -9.64 6.94
CA TYR A 275 26.45 -10.67 6.50
C TYR A 275 25.25 -10.05 5.77
N ILE A 276 24.60 -9.03 6.36
CA ILE A 276 23.47 -8.32 5.74
C ILE A 276 23.88 -7.61 4.43
N ASP A 277 25.05 -6.96 4.41
CA ASP A 277 25.54 -6.23 3.23
C ASP A 277 25.82 -7.16 2.03
N ASN A 278 26.20 -8.40 2.28
CA ASN A 278 26.50 -9.41 1.26
C ASN A 278 25.25 -10.18 0.76
N LEU A 279 24.08 -10.01 1.37
CA LEU A 279 22.85 -10.61 0.84
C LEU A 279 22.52 -10.04 -0.57
N PRO A 280 21.85 -10.77 -1.44
CA PRO A 280 21.54 -10.35 -2.81
C PRO A 280 20.61 -9.13 -2.92
#